data_324b99ce74cce574e9f01549a377b6d5
#
_entry.id   324b99ce74cce574e9f01549a377b6d5
#
_cell.length_a   1.000
_cell.length_b   1.000
_cell.length_c   1.000
_cell.angle_alpha   90.00
_cell.angle_beta   90.00
_cell.angle_gamma   90.00
#
_symmetry.space_group_name_H-M   'P 1'
#
loop_
_entity.id
_entity.type
_entity.pdbx_description
1 polymer ?
#
loop_
_entity_poly.entity_id
_entity_poly.type
_entity_poly.pdbx_seq_one_letter_code
_entity_poly.pdbx_strand_id
1 'polypeptide(L)'
;MRMIRQTYSPITNATDSAVEQSTADRLFAELDADGIVVLPNLLSAGRLRDMQKAFDTRLRRMRWNNFDGYHKTELYRHMVEDVLVLDQGFVDLALHPLVKQILDRYLGSGYELTEAKGWKSLPTRRDFHGWHGDAWYDQESIQDIPREVKLAFYLTDVRSGAFNYIKSSHRKQHPRPVRNAEVENVSASGICELIGSVGSAFLFDTSGIHRQGVPVLEPRRAVFYNYHDPAVRLQKEDVDYYRYHPLLLNAAFLGNLSAEDKRILGFGNKHNFVPAFERRAHPPALYDLFGAAFSAQLRLSDLRERVSRKLKRVFGKA
;
A
#
# COMPACT_ATOMS: atom_id res chain seq x y z
N MET A 1 14.92 -20.32 -17.40
CA MET A 1 14.92 -19.49 -16.19
C MET A 1 13.65 -19.84 -15.41
N ARG A 2 13.75 -20.70 -14.37
CA ARG A 2 12.60 -21.14 -13.57
C ARG A 2 12.42 -20.15 -12.42
N MET A 3 11.46 -19.25 -12.54
CA MET A 3 10.96 -18.48 -11.39
C MET A 3 10.23 -19.43 -10.45
N ILE A 4 10.46 -19.33 -9.16
CA ILE A 4 9.72 -20.08 -8.16
C ILE A 4 8.33 -19.44 -8.07
N ARG A 5 7.34 -20.08 -8.70
CA ARG A 5 5.93 -19.75 -8.52
C ARG A 5 5.45 -20.38 -7.22
N GLN A 6 5.22 -19.59 -6.21
CA GLN A 6 4.46 -20.04 -5.04
C GLN A 6 2.97 -19.95 -5.35
N THR A 7 2.35 -21.09 -5.61
CA THR A 7 0.90 -21.24 -5.66
C THR A 7 0.40 -21.61 -4.26
N TYR A 8 -0.52 -20.81 -3.73
CA TYR A 8 -1.08 -21.00 -2.42
C TYR A 8 -2.44 -21.72 -2.50
N SER A 9 -2.60 -22.83 -1.75
CA SER A 9 -3.88 -23.51 -1.54
C SER A 9 -4.50 -23.05 -0.22
N PRO A 10 -5.83 -22.85 -0.13
CA PRO A 10 -6.48 -22.36 1.09
C PRO A 10 -6.43 -23.42 2.20
N ILE A 11 -6.05 -23.00 3.40
CA ILE A 11 -6.19 -23.80 4.63
C ILE A 11 -7.57 -23.52 5.20
N THR A 12 -8.35 -24.58 5.39
CA THR A 12 -9.67 -24.57 6.01
C THR A 12 -9.55 -24.47 7.54
N ASN A 13 -10.44 -23.68 8.12
CA ASN A 13 -10.72 -23.43 9.53
C ASN A 13 -10.20 -24.50 10.52
N ALA A 14 -9.23 -24.12 11.34
CA ALA A 14 -8.94 -24.79 12.60
C ALA A 14 -8.89 -23.72 13.70
N THR A 15 -9.85 -23.75 14.59
CA THR A 15 -9.91 -23.02 15.85
C THR A 15 -9.01 -23.70 16.87
N ASP A 16 -7.73 -23.30 16.91
CA ASP A 16 -6.86 -23.61 18.01
C ASP A 16 -5.82 -22.52 18.19
N SER A 17 -5.85 -21.82 19.32
CA SER A 17 -4.95 -20.70 19.63
C SER A 17 -3.46 -21.08 19.51
N ALA A 18 -3.12 -22.35 19.78
CA ALA A 18 -1.77 -22.87 19.62
C ALA A 18 -1.34 -22.97 18.14
N VAL A 19 -2.26 -23.33 17.25
CA VAL A 19 -2.01 -23.42 15.79
C VAL A 19 -1.88 -22.02 15.19
N GLU A 20 -2.70 -21.08 15.64
CA GLU A 20 -2.61 -19.66 15.23
C GLU A 20 -1.29 -19.04 15.69
N GLN A 21 -0.88 -19.29 16.94
CA GLN A 21 0.38 -18.84 17.49
C GLN A 21 1.58 -19.38 16.71
N SER A 22 1.61 -20.69 16.45
CA SER A 22 2.63 -21.37 15.65
C SER A 22 2.70 -20.82 14.22
N THR A 23 1.55 -20.46 13.64
CA THR A 23 1.48 -19.83 12.31
C THR A 23 2.10 -18.45 12.33
N ALA A 24 1.77 -17.62 13.32
CA ALA A 24 2.33 -16.27 13.47
C ALA A 24 3.86 -16.31 13.69
N ASP A 25 4.35 -17.27 14.49
CA ASP A 25 5.78 -17.46 14.75
C ASP A 25 6.56 -17.80 13.46
N ARG A 26 6.02 -18.71 12.66
CA ARG A 26 6.61 -19.10 11.38
C ARG A 26 6.63 -17.92 10.39
N LEU A 27 5.51 -17.20 10.26
CA LEU A 27 5.39 -16.08 9.35
C LEU A 27 6.29 -14.90 9.78
N PHE A 28 6.42 -14.68 11.08
CA PHE A 28 7.37 -13.70 11.61
C PHE A 28 8.81 -14.09 11.25
N ALA A 29 9.21 -15.35 11.47
CA ALA A 29 10.57 -15.81 11.15
C ALA A 29 10.88 -15.67 9.66
N GLU A 30 9.91 -15.92 8.77
CA GLU A 30 10.05 -15.71 7.32
C GLU A 30 10.20 -14.22 6.98
N LEU A 31 9.37 -13.33 7.57
CA LEU A 31 9.48 -11.88 7.39
C LEU A 31 10.84 -11.37 7.89
N ASP A 32 11.28 -11.80 9.05
CA ASP A 32 12.60 -11.40 9.62
C ASP A 32 13.75 -11.87 8.74
N ALA A 33 13.69 -13.09 8.21
CA ALA A 33 14.75 -13.65 7.39
C ALA A 33 14.82 -13.02 5.99
N ASP A 34 13.69 -12.97 5.31
CA ASP A 34 13.58 -12.61 3.90
C ASP A 34 13.18 -11.16 3.65
N GLY A 35 12.63 -10.46 4.65
CA GLY A 35 12.04 -9.12 4.53
C GLY A 35 10.67 -9.12 3.86
N ILE A 36 10.16 -10.28 3.50
CA ILE A 36 8.85 -10.46 2.86
C ILE A 36 8.26 -11.81 3.23
N VAL A 37 6.95 -11.84 3.49
CA VAL A 37 6.21 -13.07 3.77
C VAL A 37 4.82 -13.04 3.16
N VAL A 38 4.40 -14.17 2.57
CA VAL A 38 3.04 -14.34 2.04
C VAL A 38 2.11 -14.84 3.16
N LEU A 39 0.97 -14.18 3.28
CA LEU A 39 -0.01 -14.48 4.31
C LEU A 39 -1.08 -15.46 3.79
N PRO A 40 -1.74 -16.24 4.68
CA PRO A 40 -2.94 -16.99 4.32
C PRO A 40 -4.10 -16.06 3.95
N ASN A 41 -5.20 -16.62 3.49
CA ASN A 41 -6.40 -15.84 3.22
C ASN A 41 -6.89 -15.15 4.51
N LEU A 42 -6.91 -13.82 4.48
CA LEU A 42 -7.27 -13.00 5.64
C LEU A 42 -8.76 -12.69 5.71
N LEU A 43 -9.46 -12.74 4.59
CA LEU A 43 -10.85 -12.31 4.49
C LEU A 43 -11.73 -13.33 3.79
N SER A 44 -13.00 -13.37 4.17
CA SER A 44 -14.00 -14.15 3.48
C SER A 44 -14.29 -13.61 2.07
N ALA A 45 -14.72 -14.47 1.15
CA ALA A 45 -15.09 -14.09 -0.20
C ALA A 45 -16.20 -13.02 -0.25
N GLY A 46 -17.12 -13.01 0.73
CA GLY A 46 -18.16 -12.00 0.86
C GLY A 46 -17.56 -10.63 1.14
N ARG A 47 -16.74 -10.53 2.18
CA ARG A 47 -16.06 -9.29 2.57
C ARG A 47 -15.20 -8.74 1.43
N LEU A 48 -14.48 -9.61 0.74
CA LEU A 48 -13.66 -9.25 -0.40
C LEU A 48 -14.47 -8.62 -1.55
N ARG A 49 -15.65 -9.17 -1.87
CA ARG A 49 -16.55 -8.60 -2.88
C ARG A 49 -17.06 -7.20 -2.49
N ASP A 50 -17.40 -7.00 -1.21
CA ASP A 50 -17.86 -5.70 -0.71
C ASP A 50 -16.74 -4.66 -0.84
N MET A 51 -15.53 -4.99 -0.45
CA MET A 51 -14.34 -4.13 -0.62
C MET A 51 -14.06 -3.81 -2.08
N GLN A 52 -14.12 -4.79 -2.98
CA GLN A 52 -13.96 -4.57 -4.42
C GLN A 52 -15.00 -3.58 -4.95
N LYS A 53 -16.27 -3.79 -4.59
CA LYS A 53 -17.38 -2.91 -4.99
C LYS A 53 -17.19 -1.49 -4.47
N ALA A 54 -16.80 -1.32 -3.21
CA ALA A 54 -16.53 -0.02 -2.61
C ALA A 54 -15.38 0.69 -3.31
N PHE A 55 -14.27 -0.01 -3.54
CA PHE A 55 -13.10 0.50 -4.23
C PHE A 55 -13.42 0.93 -5.68
N ASP A 56 -14.13 0.11 -6.43
CA ASP A 56 -14.54 0.41 -7.81
C ASP A 56 -15.52 1.58 -7.87
N THR A 57 -16.40 1.69 -6.90
CA THR A 57 -17.32 2.82 -6.80
C THR A 57 -16.55 4.11 -6.57
N ARG A 58 -15.53 4.08 -5.70
CA ARG A 58 -14.66 5.21 -5.43
C ARG A 58 -13.89 5.65 -6.69
N LEU A 59 -13.30 4.70 -7.41
CA LEU A 59 -12.58 4.97 -8.65
C LEU A 59 -13.45 5.62 -9.74
N ARG A 60 -14.73 5.34 -9.77
CA ARG A 60 -15.66 5.96 -10.74
C ARG A 60 -16.01 7.41 -10.40
N ARG A 61 -16.03 7.76 -9.12
CA ARG A 61 -16.53 9.05 -8.63
C ARG A 61 -15.47 10.12 -8.47
N MET A 62 -14.27 9.74 -8.06
CA MET A 62 -13.18 10.70 -7.85
C MET A 62 -11.84 10.09 -8.23
N ARG A 63 -10.99 10.90 -8.85
CA ARG A 63 -9.57 10.60 -9.01
C ARG A 63 -8.83 11.41 -7.96
N TRP A 64 -8.15 10.73 -7.06
CA TRP A 64 -7.25 11.33 -6.10
C TRP A 64 -5.81 11.09 -6.56
N ASN A 65 -5.32 11.98 -7.32
CA ASN A 65 -3.91 11.97 -7.73
C ASN A 65 -3.42 13.41 -7.66
N ASN A 66 -3.67 14.04 -6.50
CA ASN A 66 -3.39 15.46 -6.31
C ASN A 66 -1.97 15.72 -5.80
N PHE A 67 -1.14 14.69 -5.68
CA PHE A 67 0.22 14.86 -5.20
C PHE A 67 1.12 15.36 -6.32
N ASP A 68 1.80 16.49 -6.09
CA ASP A 68 2.79 17.02 -7.01
C ASP A 68 3.88 15.99 -7.27
N GLY A 69 4.08 15.65 -8.53
CA GLY A 69 5.00 14.59 -8.97
C GLY A 69 4.34 13.32 -9.47
N TYR A 70 3.09 13.03 -9.09
CA TYR A 70 2.33 11.90 -9.62
C TYR A 70 1.64 12.16 -10.95
N HIS A 71 1.70 13.36 -11.50
CA HIS A 71 1.18 13.69 -12.83
C HIS A 71 1.69 12.75 -13.94
N LYS A 72 2.91 12.24 -13.79
CA LYS A 72 3.49 11.29 -14.74
C LYS A 72 2.93 9.88 -14.60
N THR A 73 2.33 9.54 -13.45
CA THR A 73 1.76 8.22 -13.15
C THR A 73 0.25 8.17 -13.32
N GLU A 74 -0.44 9.31 -13.40
CA GLU A 74 -1.90 9.39 -13.58
C GLU A 74 -2.43 8.64 -14.80
N LEU A 75 -1.69 8.61 -15.89
CA LEU A 75 -2.08 7.87 -17.09
C LEU A 75 -2.14 6.35 -16.86
N TYR A 76 -1.38 5.82 -15.89
CA TYR A 76 -1.21 4.38 -15.68
C TYR A 76 -1.48 3.94 -14.26
N ARG A 77 -1.67 4.85 -13.32
CA ARG A 77 -1.97 4.56 -11.91
C ARG A 77 -3.01 5.54 -11.39
N HIS A 78 -4.06 4.99 -10.80
CA HIS A 78 -5.06 5.77 -10.08
C HIS A 78 -4.93 5.46 -8.59
N MET A 79 -4.72 6.47 -7.78
CA MET A 79 -4.61 6.35 -6.33
C MET A 79 -5.98 6.54 -5.66
N VAL A 80 -6.20 5.77 -4.61
CA VAL A 80 -7.32 5.92 -3.67
C VAL A 80 -6.72 6.07 -2.28
N GLU A 81 -6.70 7.30 -1.77
CA GLU A 81 -6.05 7.65 -0.48
C GLU A 81 -6.95 7.37 0.74
N ASP A 82 -8.23 7.20 0.52
CA ASP A 82 -9.23 7.13 1.56
C ASP A 82 -9.82 5.72 1.74
N VAL A 83 -9.02 4.68 1.57
CA VAL A 83 -9.52 3.29 1.60
C VAL A 83 -10.22 2.94 2.91
N LEU A 84 -9.75 3.44 4.06
CA LEU A 84 -10.33 3.14 5.38
C LEU A 84 -11.72 3.75 5.60
N VAL A 85 -12.16 4.69 4.75
CA VAL A 85 -13.50 5.27 4.84
C VAL A 85 -14.51 4.62 3.90
N LEU A 86 -14.07 3.68 3.07
CA LEU A 86 -14.90 3.10 2.00
C LEU A 86 -15.78 1.95 2.48
N ASP A 87 -15.22 1.06 3.27
CA ASP A 87 -15.89 -0.15 3.78
C ASP A 87 -15.19 -0.64 5.05
N GLN A 88 -15.95 -1.26 5.97
CA GLN A 88 -15.43 -1.86 7.20
C GLN A 88 -14.32 -2.88 6.93
N GLY A 89 -14.38 -3.63 5.82
CA GLY A 89 -13.39 -4.62 5.46
C GLY A 89 -11.97 -4.07 5.31
N PHE A 90 -11.82 -2.80 4.93
CA PHE A 90 -10.51 -2.16 4.87
C PHE A 90 -9.94 -1.89 6.27
N VAL A 91 -10.78 -1.57 7.24
CA VAL A 91 -10.37 -1.41 8.64
C VAL A 91 -10.07 -2.79 9.27
N ASP A 92 -10.95 -3.78 9.05
CA ASP A 92 -10.76 -5.14 9.55
C ASP A 92 -9.45 -5.77 9.01
N LEU A 93 -9.12 -5.49 7.74
CA LEU A 93 -7.87 -5.95 7.13
C LEU A 93 -6.64 -5.29 7.78
N ALA A 94 -6.69 -3.96 7.98
CA ALA A 94 -5.60 -3.23 8.63
C ALA A 94 -5.34 -3.69 10.07
N LEU A 95 -6.37 -4.16 10.76
CA LEU A 95 -6.32 -4.58 12.16
C LEU A 95 -6.47 -6.12 12.31
N HIS A 96 -6.21 -6.87 11.23
CA HIS A 96 -6.39 -8.32 11.25
C HIS A 96 -5.53 -8.99 12.35
N PRO A 97 -6.10 -9.86 13.20
CA PRO A 97 -5.40 -10.43 14.35
C PRO A 97 -4.05 -11.08 14.02
N LEU A 98 -3.98 -11.88 12.94
CA LEU A 98 -2.73 -12.49 12.48
C LEU A 98 -1.68 -11.45 12.07
N VAL A 99 -2.09 -10.39 11.39
CA VAL A 99 -1.20 -9.29 11.00
C VAL A 99 -0.66 -8.60 12.24
N LYS A 100 -1.52 -8.27 13.20
CA LYS A 100 -1.12 -7.68 14.49
C LYS A 100 -0.11 -8.56 15.23
N GLN A 101 -0.36 -9.85 15.35
CA GLN A 101 0.56 -10.79 16.01
C GLN A 101 1.96 -10.82 15.37
N ILE A 102 2.05 -10.70 14.04
CA ILE A 102 3.34 -10.66 13.34
C ILE A 102 4.01 -9.30 13.58
N LEU A 103 3.25 -8.21 13.47
CA LEU A 103 3.78 -6.85 13.64
C LEU A 103 4.23 -6.60 15.09
N ASP A 104 3.52 -7.10 16.09
CA ASP A 104 3.91 -7.02 17.51
C ASP A 104 5.32 -7.59 17.76
N ARG A 105 5.67 -8.67 17.04
CA ARG A 105 7.01 -9.27 17.14
C ARG A 105 8.04 -8.53 16.32
N TYR A 106 7.65 -8.02 15.16
CA TYR A 106 8.60 -7.41 14.21
C TYR A 106 8.90 -5.95 14.55
N LEU A 107 7.87 -5.17 14.86
CA LEU A 107 7.96 -3.73 15.17
C LEU A 107 7.88 -3.40 16.67
N GLY A 108 7.46 -4.38 17.49
CA GLY A 108 7.11 -4.12 18.89
C GLY A 108 5.68 -3.61 19.03
N SER A 109 5.10 -3.76 20.24
CA SER A 109 3.67 -3.46 20.52
C SER A 109 3.27 -1.98 20.40
N GLY A 110 4.22 -1.09 20.13
CA GLY A 110 3.98 0.35 20.02
C GLY A 110 3.69 0.84 18.59
N TYR A 111 3.79 -0.01 17.57
CA TYR A 111 3.66 0.40 16.16
C TYR A 111 2.34 1.10 15.84
N GLU A 112 2.35 1.91 14.81
CA GLU A 112 1.21 2.69 14.35
C GLU A 112 1.03 2.56 12.83
N LEU A 113 -0.22 2.62 12.39
CA LEU A 113 -0.56 2.72 10.98
C LEU A 113 -0.32 4.16 10.51
N THR A 114 0.58 4.35 9.56
CA THR A 114 0.96 5.67 9.06
C THR A 114 0.33 6.01 7.72
N GLU A 115 0.04 4.99 6.91
CA GLU A 115 -0.53 5.14 5.58
C GLU A 115 -1.49 4.00 5.26
N ALA A 116 -2.60 4.32 4.59
CA ALA A 116 -3.51 3.34 4.03
C ALA A 116 -4.05 3.86 2.69
N LYS A 117 -3.60 3.25 1.59
CA LYS A 117 -4.04 3.66 0.25
C LYS A 117 -4.13 2.50 -0.72
N GLY A 118 -4.85 2.73 -1.80
CA GLY A 118 -5.02 1.76 -2.86
C GLY A 118 -4.59 2.31 -4.22
N TRP A 119 -4.23 1.39 -5.09
CA TRP A 119 -3.84 1.68 -6.45
C TRP A 119 -4.59 0.83 -7.45
N LYS A 120 -5.06 1.48 -8.53
CA LYS A 120 -5.38 0.80 -9.78
C LYS A 120 -4.27 1.07 -10.76
N SER A 121 -3.46 0.06 -11.08
CA SER A 121 -2.46 0.12 -12.14
C SER A 121 -3.10 -0.28 -13.46
N LEU A 122 -2.81 0.46 -14.53
CA LEU A 122 -3.28 0.22 -15.89
C LEU A 122 -2.19 -0.46 -16.73
N PRO A 123 -2.55 -1.09 -17.85
CA PRO A 123 -1.57 -1.72 -18.73
C PRO A 123 -0.49 -0.74 -19.18
N THR A 124 0.77 -1.14 -18.96
CA THR A 124 1.94 -0.33 -19.32
C THR A 124 3.20 -1.18 -19.34
N ARG A 125 4.20 -0.77 -20.14
CA ARG A 125 5.57 -1.29 -20.07
C ARG A 125 6.52 -0.36 -19.31
N ARG A 126 5.99 0.75 -18.80
CA ARG A 126 6.80 1.76 -18.13
C ARG A 126 7.03 1.37 -16.68
N ASP A 127 8.29 1.30 -16.27
CA ASP A 127 8.70 1.25 -14.88
C ASP A 127 8.75 2.68 -14.33
N PHE A 128 7.96 2.98 -13.30
CA PHE A 128 7.82 4.34 -12.77
C PHE A 128 8.85 4.67 -11.71
N HIS A 129 9.19 3.70 -10.90
CA HIS A 129 10.07 3.90 -9.75
C HIS A 129 11.37 3.10 -9.87
N GLY A 130 11.40 2.09 -10.74
CA GLY A 130 12.50 1.14 -10.74
C GLY A 130 12.60 0.37 -9.41
N TRP A 131 13.75 -0.22 -9.18
CA TRP A 131 14.08 -0.82 -7.91
C TRP A 131 14.38 0.26 -6.87
N HIS A 132 13.73 0.21 -5.71
CA HIS A 132 13.85 1.21 -4.65
C HIS A 132 13.52 0.60 -3.29
N GLY A 133 13.99 1.23 -2.21
CA GLY A 133 13.37 1.17 -0.89
C GLY A 133 12.41 2.35 -0.76
N ASP A 134 11.45 2.30 0.16
CA ASP A 134 10.47 3.39 0.30
C ASP A 134 11.03 4.66 0.96
N ALA A 135 12.25 4.62 1.49
CA ALA A 135 12.92 5.78 2.04
C ALA A 135 13.08 6.91 1.00
N TRP A 136 12.73 8.13 1.37
CA TRP A 136 12.90 9.31 0.53
C TRP A 136 14.30 9.94 0.64
N TYR A 137 15.21 9.28 1.32
CA TYR A 137 16.60 9.65 1.60
C TYR A 137 17.51 8.43 1.36
N ASP A 138 18.81 8.68 1.28
CA ASP A 138 19.81 7.61 1.23
C ASP A 138 19.90 6.93 2.60
N GLN A 139 19.61 5.64 2.67
CA GLN A 139 19.72 4.89 3.92
C GLN A 139 21.18 4.83 4.42
N GLU A 140 22.15 4.90 3.49
CA GLU A 140 23.58 4.94 3.84
C GLU A 140 23.99 6.24 4.57
N SER A 141 23.17 7.29 4.50
CA SER A 141 23.45 8.60 5.10
C SER A 141 22.96 8.74 6.55
N ILE A 142 22.23 7.74 7.07
CA ILE A 142 21.65 7.77 8.43
C ILE A 142 22.07 6.55 9.24
N GLN A 143 22.08 6.71 10.56
CA GLN A 143 22.43 5.62 11.48
C GLN A 143 21.23 4.70 11.73
N ASP A 144 20.07 5.28 12.02
CA ASP A 144 18.86 4.56 12.39
C ASP A 144 17.84 4.66 11.25
N ILE A 145 17.66 3.58 10.49
CA ILE A 145 16.64 3.49 9.46
C ILE A 145 15.29 3.30 10.15
N PRO A 146 14.26 4.12 9.84
CA PRO A 146 12.91 3.89 10.32
C PRO A 146 12.44 2.48 9.95
N ARG A 147 11.91 1.77 10.95
CA ARG A 147 11.37 0.42 10.75
C ARG A 147 9.92 0.53 10.34
N GLU A 148 9.64 0.13 9.12
CA GLU A 148 8.31 0.16 8.55
C GLU A 148 8.01 -1.14 7.82
N VAL A 149 6.77 -1.63 7.99
CA VAL A 149 6.28 -2.83 7.31
C VAL A 149 4.99 -2.49 6.58
N LYS A 150 4.91 -2.86 5.31
CA LYS A 150 3.66 -2.74 4.56
C LYS A 150 2.94 -4.08 4.44
N LEU A 151 1.63 -4.04 4.75
CA LEU A 151 0.69 -5.05 4.32
C LEU A 151 0.18 -4.68 2.92
N ALA A 152 0.43 -5.53 1.95
CA ALA A 152 -0.15 -5.43 0.62
C ALA A 152 -1.27 -6.47 0.44
N PHE A 153 -2.34 -6.08 -0.23
CA PHE A 153 -3.50 -6.94 -0.46
C PHE A 153 -4.05 -6.74 -1.87
N TYR A 154 -4.25 -7.83 -2.61
CA TYR A 154 -4.74 -7.78 -3.98
C TYR A 154 -6.27 -7.80 -4.04
N LEU A 155 -6.86 -6.80 -4.67
CA LEU A 155 -8.29 -6.72 -4.97
C LEU A 155 -8.65 -7.28 -6.36
N THR A 156 -7.67 -7.79 -7.11
CA THR A 156 -7.84 -8.49 -8.40
C THR A 156 -6.83 -9.61 -8.50
N ASP A 157 -7.04 -10.54 -9.41
CA ASP A 157 -5.96 -11.43 -9.83
C ASP A 157 -4.79 -10.60 -10.36
N VAL A 158 -3.58 -11.02 -10.02
CA VAL A 158 -2.33 -10.40 -10.49
C VAL A 158 -1.49 -11.47 -11.18
N ARG A 159 -1.45 -11.42 -12.50
CA ARG A 159 -0.72 -12.35 -13.36
C ARG A 159 0.46 -11.70 -14.07
N SER A 160 0.50 -10.37 -14.06
CA SER A 160 1.55 -9.56 -14.67
C SER A 160 1.73 -8.26 -13.89
N GLY A 161 2.92 -7.67 -13.96
CA GLY A 161 3.23 -6.47 -13.21
C GLY A 161 3.13 -6.67 -11.69
N ALA A 162 3.41 -7.88 -11.23
CA ALA A 162 3.35 -8.25 -9.84
C ALA A 162 4.37 -7.46 -9.00
N PHE A 163 4.16 -7.41 -7.71
CA PHE A 163 5.15 -6.86 -6.78
C PHE A 163 6.40 -7.75 -6.78
N ASN A 164 7.57 -7.15 -6.90
CA ASN A 164 8.85 -7.84 -6.81
C ASN A 164 9.63 -7.32 -5.61
N TYR A 165 10.28 -8.22 -4.89
CA TYR A 165 11.11 -7.93 -3.72
C TYR A 165 12.41 -8.71 -3.77
N ILE A 166 13.53 -8.07 -3.42
CA ILE A 166 14.81 -8.74 -3.27
C ILE A 166 14.93 -9.25 -1.83
N LYS A 167 14.88 -10.57 -1.66
CA LYS A 167 14.95 -11.21 -0.36
C LYS A 167 16.18 -10.78 0.44
N SER A 168 15.99 -10.58 1.73
CA SER A 168 17.02 -10.17 2.70
C SER A 168 17.68 -8.82 2.42
N SER A 169 17.21 -8.05 1.43
CA SER A 169 17.76 -6.73 1.12
C SER A 169 17.50 -5.70 2.22
N HIS A 170 16.45 -5.86 3.03
CA HIS A 170 16.15 -5.02 4.21
C HIS A 170 17.25 -5.06 5.30
N ARG A 171 18.15 -6.03 5.25
CA ARG A 171 19.27 -6.15 6.20
C ARG A 171 20.50 -5.31 5.81
N LYS A 172 20.41 -4.57 4.71
CA LYS A 172 21.46 -3.70 4.21
C LYS A 172 20.92 -2.30 3.99
N GLN A 173 21.79 -1.32 4.18
CA GLN A 173 21.50 0.07 3.83
C GLN A 173 21.68 0.27 2.32
N HIS A 174 20.80 1.02 1.72
CA HIS A 174 20.79 1.26 0.27
C HIS A 174 20.80 2.76 -0.03
N PRO A 175 21.55 3.18 -1.09
CA PRO A 175 21.47 4.55 -1.55
C PRO A 175 20.14 4.82 -2.27
N ARG A 176 19.80 6.08 -2.42
CA ARG A 176 18.71 6.53 -3.28
C ARG A 176 19.26 7.39 -4.42
N PRO A 177 19.08 6.99 -5.68
CA PRO A 177 18.47 5.74 -6.16
C PRO A 177 19.31 4.50 -5.87
N VAL A 178 18.65 3.34 -5.85
CA VAL A 178 19.34 2.06 -5.71
C VAL A 178 20.31 1.87 -6.88
N ARG A 179 21.54 1.50 -6.58
CA ARG A 179 22.59 1.24 -7.60
C ARG A 179 22.29 -0.03 -8.40
N ASN A 180 22.62 -0.05 -9.67
CA ASN A 180 22.46 -1.25 -10.51
C ASN A 180 23.16 -2.48 -9.91
N ALA A 181 24.35 -2.30 -9.32
CA ALA A 181 25.10 -3.38 -8.68
C ALA A 181 24.34 -4.08 -7.54
N GLU A 182 23.41 -3.39 -6.88
CA GLU A 182 22.58 -3.99 -5.82
C GLU A 182 21.58 -5.00 -6.38
N VAL A 183 21.28 -4.94 -7.67
CA VAL A 183 20.25 -5.74 -8.33
C VAL A 183 20.83 -6.72 -9.34
N GLU A 184 21.82 -6.33 -10.12
CA GLU A 184 22.38 -7.13 -11.23
C GLU A 184 23.01 -8.44 -10.76
N ASN A 185 23.55 -8.45 -9.55
CA ASN A 185 24.20 -9.63 -8.95
C ASN A 185 23.22 -10.52 -8.16
N VAL A 186 21.93 -10.16 -8.10
CA VAL A 186 20.94 -10.96 -7.39
C VAL A 186 20.55 -12.16 -8.26
N SER A 187 20.68 -13.36 -7.71
CA SER A 187 20.20 -14.57 -8.39
C SER A 187 18.69 -14.54 -8.58
N ALA A 188 18.16 -15.23 -9.58
CA ALA A 188 16.72 -15.32 -9.81
C ALA A 188 15.96 -15.87 -8.58
N SER A 189 16.58 -16.72 -7.76
CA SER A 189 16.01 -17.24 -6.51
C SER A 189 15.96 -16.20 -5.38
N GLY A 190 16.76 -15.14 -5.48
CA GLY A 190 16.76 -14.01 -4.53
C GLY A 190 15.65 -12.99 -4.83
N ILE A 191 14.94 -13.10 -5.95
CA ILE A 191 13.85 -12.20 -6.30
C ILE A 191 12.53 -12.93 -6.08
N CYS A 192 11.69 -12.38 -5.18
CA CYS A 192 10.34 -12.83 -4.94
C CYS A 192 9.39 -12.04 -5.84
N GLU A 193 8.65 -12.73 -6.73
CA GLU A 193 7.58 -12.14 -7.54
C GLU A 193 6.23 -12.60 -7.01
N LEU A 194 5.41 -11.64 -6.54
CA LEU A 194 4.13 -11.90 -5.88
C LEU A 194 2.99 -11.99 -6.89
N ILE A 195 2.96 -13.07 -7.69
CA ILE A 195 1.80 -13.43 -8.51
C ILE A 195 0.76 -14.09 -7.61
N GLY A 196 -0.51 -13.69 -7.71
CA GLY A 196 -1.55 -14.23 -6.85
C GLY A 196 -2.96 -13.93 -7.33
N SER A 197 -3.91 -14.69 -6.79
CA SER A 197 -5.34 -14.44 -6.98
C SER A 197 -5.82 -13.26 -6.16
N VAL A 198 -7.00 -12.79 -6.47
CA VAL A 198 -7.75 -11.87 -5.63
C VAL A 198 -7.80 -12.37 -4.17
N GLY A 199 -7.53 -11.48 -3.21
CA GLY A 199 -7.42 -11.83 -1.79
C GLY A 199 -6.01 -12.22 -1.34
N SER A 200 -5.03 -12.37 -2.24
CA SER A 200 -3.64 -12.60 -1.86
C SER A 200 -3.10 -11.42 -1.05
N ALA A 201 -2.43 -11.73 0.06
CA ALA A 201 -1.86 -10.78 0.99
C ALA A 201 -0.39 -11.10 1.29
N PHE A 202 0.42 -10.10 1.56
CA PHE A 202 1.80 -10.26 2.00
C PHE A 202 2.26 -9.06 2.84
N LEU A 203 3.17 -9.32 3.76
CA LEU A 203 3.90 -8.30 4.51
C LEU A 203 5.30 -8.15 3.93
N PHE A 204 5.81 -6.92 3.89
CA PHE A 204 7.20 -6.67 3.52
C PHE A 204 7.78 -5.48 4.27
N ASP A 205 9.06 -5.57 4.61
CA ASP A 205 9.84 -4.47 5.17
C ASP A 205 10.16 -3.46 4.06
N THR A 206 9.81 -2.20 4.27
CA THR A 206 9.91 -1.14 3.26
C THR A 206 11.32 -0.65 3.00
N SER A 207 12.26 -0.93 3.92
CA SER A 207 13.67 -0.61 3.74
C SER A 207 14.34 -1.50 2.69
N GLY A 208 13.78 -2.70 2.43
CA GLY A 208 14.29 -3.61 1.40
C GLY A 208 13.98 -3.16 -0.02
N ILE A 209 14.77 -3.66 -0.96
CA ILE A 209 14.69 -3.29 -2.38
C ILE A 209 13.50 -3.99 -3.04
N HIS A 210 12.59 -3.19 -3.58
CA HIS A 210 11.39 -3.69 -4.23
C HIS A 210 10.96 -2.82 -5.41
N ARG A 211 10.01 -3.31 -6.19
CA ARG A 211 9.37 -2.55 -7.28
C ARG A 211 8.02 -3.12 -7.67
N GLN A 212 7.24 -2.36 -8.42
CA GLN A 212 6.19 -2.91 -9.26
C GLN A 212 6.84 -3.56 -10.48
N GLY A 213 6.56 -4.84 -10.74
CA GLY A 213 7.03 -5.53 -11.95
C GLY A 213 6.44 -4.93 -13.22
N VAL A 214 7.15 -5.08 -14.32
CA VAL A 214 6.72 -4.68 -15.67
C VAL A 214 6.97 -5.82 -16.64
N PRO A 215 6.13 -6.00 -17.68
CA PRO A 215 4.96 -5.17 -18.03
C PRO A 215 3.74 -5.47 -17.15
N VAL A 216 2.89 -4.47 -16.98
CA VAL A 216 1.50 -4.66 -16.53
C VAL A 216 0.68 -4.91 -17.79
N LEU A 217 0.12 -6.11 -17.94
CA LEU A 217 -0.67 -6.48 -19.13
C LEU A 217 -2.17 -6.29 -18.89
N GLU A 218 -2.63 -6.47 -17.64
CA GLU A 218 -4.03 -6.33 -17.24
C GLU A 218 -4.15 -5.34 -16.10
N PRO A 219 -5.28 -4.58 -16.01
CA PRO A 219 -5.50 -3.70 -14.88
C PRO A 219 -5.48 -4.47 -13.57
N ARG A 220 -4.70 -4.01 -12.60
CA ARG A 220 -4.67 -4.59 -11.26
C ARG A 220 -5.04 -3.58 -10.20
N ARG A 221 -5.61 -4.05 -9.09
CA ARG A 221 -5.93 -3.25 -7.91
C ARG A 221 -5.28 -3.87 -6.70
N ALA A 222 -4.63 -3.04 -5.89
CA ALA A 222 -4.02 -3.44 -4.65
C ALA A 222 -4.20 -2.33 -3.61
N VAL A 223 -4.24 -2.71 -2.35
CA VAL A 223 -4.18 -1.79 -1.21
C VAL A 223 -2.93 -2.06 -0.40
N PHE A 224 -2.41 -0.99 0.22
CA PHE A 224 -1.21 -1.00 1.02
C PHE A 224 -1.48 -0.27 2.33
N TYR A 225 -1.02 -0.86 3.42
CA TYR A 225 -1.07 -0.32 4.77
C TYR A 225 0.35 -0.26 5.29
N ASN A 226 0.82 0.92 5.67
CA ASN A 226 2.17 1.10 6.19
C ASN A 226 2.13 1.22 7.71
N TYR A 227 2.85 0.37 8.42
CA TYR A 227 2.99 0.37 9.87
C TYR A 227 4.40 0.78 10.23
N HIS A 228 4.51 1.68 11.18
CA HIS A 228 5.76 2.27 11.62
C HIS A 228 6.03 1.94 13.09
N ASP A 229 7.28 1.64 13.42
CA ASP A 229 7.79 1.55 14.80
C ASP A 229 8.16 2.95 15.31
N PRO A 230 7.37 3.57 16.21
CA PRO A 230 7.64 4.91 16.69
C PRO A 230 8.88 5.01 17.60
N ALA A 231 9.48 3.87 17.99
CA ALA A 231 10.75 3.89 18.73
C ALA A 231 11.91 4.40 17.84
N VAL A 232 11.80 4.27 16.52
CA VAL A 232 12.75 4.86 15.58
C VAL A 232 12.10 6.06 14.90
N ARG A 233 12.68 7.22 15.09
CA ARG A 233 12.12 8.49 14.59
C ARG A 233 12.12 8.51 13.06
N LEU A 234 10.99 8.90 12.46
CA LEU A 234 10.89 9.17 11.04
C LEU A 234 11.81 10.31 10.62
N GLN A 235 12.39 10.22 9.44
CA GLN A 235 13.13 11.30 8.81
C GLN A 235 12.17 12.42 8.38
N LYS A 236 12.72 13.62 8.19
CA LYS A 236 11.90 14.80 7.82
C LYS A 236 11.11 14.57 6.53
N GLU A 237 11.71 13.92 5.56
CA GLU A 237 11.13 13.62 4.26
C GLU A 237 9.91 12.71 4.38
N ASP A 238 9.96 11.70 5.26
CA ASP A 238 8.84 10.80 5.53
C ASP A 238 7.72 11.55 6.27
N VAL A 239 8.06 12.37 7.26
CA VAL A 239 7.08 13.20 7.98
C VAL A 239 6.37 14.15 7.02
N ASP A 240 7.10 14.80 6.11
CA ASP A 240 6.51 15.69 5.11
C ASP A 240 5.60 14.90 4.15
N TYR A 241 6.01 13.70 3.72
CA TYR A 241 5.18 12.82 2.90
C TYR A 241 3.87 12.46 3.58
N TYR A 242 3.88 11.99 4.85
CA TYR A 242 2.68 11.59 5.56
C TYR A 242 1.74 12.77 5.88
N ARG A 243 2.24 14.00 5.98
CA ARG A 243 1.39 15.20 6.08
C ARG A 243 0.52 15.41 4.86
N TYR A 244 1.02 15.06 3.67
CA TYR A 244 0.25 15.16 2.41
C TYR A 244 -0.69 13.97 2.22
N HIS A 245 -0.45 12.85 2.92
CA HIS A 245 -1.23 11.62 2.83
C HIS A 245 -1.76 11.17 4.20
N PRO A 246 -2.61 11.97 4.87
CA PRO A 246 -3.11 11.65 6.20
C PRO A 246 -4.04 10.44 6.15
N LEU A 247 -4.09 9.67 7.25
CA LEU A 247 -5.10 8.65 7.43
C LEU A 247 -6.49 9.29 7.53
N LEU A 248 -7.40 8.86 6.68
CA LEU A 248 -8.80 9.26 6.70
C LEU A 248 -9.62 8.11 7.29
N LEU A 249 -10.36 8.39 8.36
CA LEU A 249 -11.14 7.40 9.10
C LEU A 249 -12.61 7.75 9.08
N ASN A 250 -13.47 6.71 9.11
CA ASN A 250 -14.91 6.87 9.23
C ASN A 250 -15.37 6.43 10.62
N ALA A 251 -15.93 7.33 11.40
CA ALA A 251 -16.41 7.07 12.74
C ALA A 251 -17.38 5.87 12.82
N ALA A 252 -18.15 5.61 11.75
CA ALA A 252 -19.05 4.46 11.69
C ALA A 252 -18.33 3.11 11.80
N PHE A 253 -17.05 3.04 11.41
CA PHE A 253 -16.23 1.82 11.43
C PHE A 253 -15.39 1.67 12.72
N LEU A 254 -15.43 2.66 13.62
CA LEU A 254 -14.58 2.72 14.80
C LEU A 254 -15.29 2.32 16.10
N GLY A 255 -16.62 2.15 16.06
CA GLY A 255 -17.43 1.96 17.26
C GLY A 255 -17.06 0.73 18.10
N ASN A 256 -16.66 -0.35 17.46
CA ASN A 256 -16.35 -1.64 18.09
C ASN A 256 -14.85 -1.89 18.27
N LEU A 257 -14.00 -0.91 17.97
CA LEU A 257 -12.55 -1.07 18.08
C LEU A 257 -12.09 -0.96 19.54
N SER A 258 -11.13 -1.84 19.90
CA SER A 258 -10.44 -1.79 21.19
C SER A 258 -9.63 -0.49 21.33
N ALA A 259 -9.17 -0.19 22.54
CA ALA A 259 -8.26 0.93 22.78
C ALA A 259 -6.93 0.75 22.02
N GLU A 260 -6.45 -0.50 21.93
CA GLU A 260 -5.25 -0.84 21.18
C GLU A 260 -5.43 -0.61 19.67
N ASP A 261 -6.53 -1.08 19.07
CA ASP A 261 -6.83 -0.87 17.65
C ASP A 261 -6.92 0.63 17.32
N LYS A 262 -7.55 1.41 18.20
CA LYS A 262 -7.60 2.87 18.05
C LYS A 262 -6.21 3.49 18.12
N ARG A 263 -5.34 3.02 19.03
CA ARG A 263 -3.94 3.48 19.11
C ARG A 263 -3.19 3.18 17.81
N ILE A 264 -3.31 1.96 17.27
CA ILE A 264 -2.69 1.57 15.98
C ILE A 264 -3.14 2.52 14.85
N LEU A 265 -4.39 2.96 14.87
CA LEU A 265 -4.93 3.93 13.91
C LEU A 265 -4.53 5.38 14.19
N GLY A 266 -3.62 5.63 15.12
CA GLY A 266 -3.07 6.95 15.44
C GLY A 266 -3.88 7.77 16.45
N PHE A 267 -4.91 7.20 17.08
CA PHE A 267 -5.65 7.93 18.12
C PHE A 267 -4.81 8.11 19.38
N GLY A 268 -4.70 9.37 19.83
CA GLY A 268 -3.97 9.72 21.05
C GLY A 268 -2.48 9.94 20.87
N ASN A 269 -1.93 9.73 19.71
CA ASN A 269 -0.53 10.06 19.43
C ASN A 269 -0.37 11.57 19.19
N LYS A 270 0.46 12.22 20.03
CA LYS A 270 0.74 13.65 19.93
C LYS A 270 2.06 13.99 19.23
N HIS A 271 2.90 12.99 18.92
CA HIS A 271 4.29 13.24 18.59
C HIS A 271 4.66 13.04 17.13
N ASN A 272 4.10 12.05 16.44
CA ASN A 272 4.56 11.66 15.11
C ASN A 272 3.56 11.97 13.99
N PHE A 273 2.32 12.27 14.33
CA PHE A 273 1.24 12.39 13.37
C PHE A 273 0.36 13.59 13.63
N VAL A 274 0.03 14.29 12.56
CA VAL A 274 -1.21 15.07 12.53
C VAL A 274 -2.34 14.06 12.63
N PRO A 275 -3.23 14.17 13.60
CA PRO A 275 -4.31 13.20 13.77
C PRO A 275 -5.07 13.01 12.49
N ALA A 276 -5.34 11.76 12.19
CA ALA A 276 -6.21 11.37 11.12
C ALA A 276 -7.53 12.14 11.17
N PHE A 277 -8.03 12.56 10.03
CA PHE A 277 -9.34 13.16 9.96
C PHE A 277 -10.39 12.09 10.23
N GLU A 278 -11.12 12.24 11.32
CA GLU A 278 -12.32 11.47 11.53
C GLU A 278 -13.41 12.00 10.61
N ARG A 279 -13.76 11.24 9.58
CA ARG A 279 -14.92 11.54 8.74
C ARG A 279 -16.15 10.85 9.32
N ARG A 280 -17.14 11.64 9.70
CA ARG A 280 -18.49 11.11 9.90
C ARG A 280 -19.07 10.71 8.54
N ALA A 281 -19.80 9.61 8.52
CA ALA A 281 -20.55 9.22 7.33
C ALA A 281 -21.50 10.38 6.94
N HIS A 282 -21.23 11.03 5.82
CA HIS A 282 -22.18 11.99 5.26
C HIS A 282 -23.34 11.23 4.62
N PRO A 283 -24.54 11.82 4.60
CA PRO A 283 -25.63 11.24 3.83
C PRO A 283 -25.16 10.91 2.41
N PRO A 284 -25.44 9.72 1.88
CA PRO A 284 -24.96 9.29 0.57
C PRO A 284 -25.19 10.30 -0.55
N ALA A 285 -26.34 10.99 -0.53
CA ALA A 285 -26.70 11.99 -1.52
C ALA A 285 -25.76 13.22 -1.54
N LEU A 286 -25.31 13.71 -0.37
CA LEU A 286 -24.36 14.82 -0.29
C LEU A 286 -22.97 14.39 -0.77
N TYR A 287 -22.55 13.18 -0.41
CA TYR A 287 -21.27 12.64 -0.86
C TYR A 287 -21.25 12.46 -2.37
N ASP A 288 -22.35 11.97 -2.96
CA ASP A 288 -22.50 11.81 -4.39
C ASP A 288 -22.50 13.16 -5.13
N LEU A 289 -23.14 14.18 -4.58
CA LEU A 289 -23.17 15.53 -5.13
C LEU A 289 -21.77 16.16 -5.17
N PHE A 290 -21.03 16.11 -4.05
CA PHE A 290 -19.65 16.61 -4.00
C PHE A 290 -18.72 15.81 -4.91
N GLY A 291 -18.86 14.48 -4.95
CA GLY A 291 -18.10 13.62 -5.85
C GLY A 291 -18.37 13.92 -7.31
N ALA A 292 -19.62 14.16 -7.69
CA ALA A 292 -20.00 14.55 -9.04
C ALA A 292 -19.44 15.93 -9.45
N ALA A 293 -19.53 16.92 -8.56
CA ALA A 293 -18.99 18.26 -8.80
C ALA A 293 -17.46 18.22 -8.97
N PHE A 294 -16.75 17.49 -8.12
CA PHE A 294 -15.31 17.35 -8.21
C PHE A 294 -14.89 16.60 -9.48
N SER A 295 -15.61 15.53 -9.85
CA SER A 295 -15.36 14.79 -11.10
C SER A 295 -15.58 15.66 -12.34
N ALA A 296 -16.57 16.55 -12.32
CA ALA A 296 -16.80 17.51 -13.39
C ALA A 296 -15.63 18.53 -13.49
N GLN A 297 -15.17 19.03 -12.36
CA GLN A 297 -14.01 19.94 -12.31
C GLN A 297 -12.75 19.30 -12.88
N LEU A 298 -12.46 18.04 -12.53
CA LEU A 298 -11.31 17.30 -13.06
C LEU A 298 -11.41 17.08 -14.58
N ARG A 299 -12.61 16.73 -15.09
CA ARG A 299 -12.84 16.57 -16.54
C ARG A 299 -12.61 17.88 -17.31
N LEU A 300 -13.05 19.01 -16.73
CA LEU A 300 -12.80 20.32 -17.32
C LEU A 300 -11.31 20.69 -17.32
N SER A 301 -10.58 20.36 -16.26
CA SER A 301 -9.14 20.54 -16.18
C SER A 301 -8.42 19.71 -17.24
N ASP A 302 -8.73 18.40 -17.34
CA ASP A 302 -8.18 17.52 -18.37
C ASP A 302 -8.46 18.03 -19.80
N LEU A 303 -9.68 18.55 -20.03
CA LEU A 303 -10.05 19.12 -21.33
C LEU A 303 -9.22 20.38 -21.64
N ARG A 304 -9.07 21.28 -20.68
CA ARG A 304 -8.24 22.48 -20.82
C ARG A 304 -6.79 22.14 -21.15
N GLU A 305 -6.22 21.14 -20.48
CA GLU A 305 -4.86 20.70 -20.76
C GLU A 305 -4.71 20.08 -22.15
N ARG A 306 -5.69 19.27 -22.58
CA ARG A 306 -5.70 18.68 -23.93
C ARG A 306 -5.78 19.77 -25.00
N VAL A 307 -6.65 20.74 -24.81
CA VAL A 307 -6.80 21.88 -25.71
C VAL A 307 -5.52 22.71 -25.74
N SER A 308 -4.95 23.05 -24.58
CA SER A 308 -3.71 23.79 -24.47
C SER A 308 -2.54 23.07 -25.18
N ARG A 309 -2.40 21.75 -24.98
CA ARG A 309 -1.39 20.93 -25.66
C ARG A 309 -1.59 20.90 -27.18
N LYS A 310 -2.85 20.84 -27.64
CA LYS A 310 -3.17 20.87 -29.06
C LYS A 310 -2.85 22.22 -29.68
N LEU A 311 -3.19 23.31 -29.01
CA LEU A 311 -2.87 24.67 -29.43
C LEU A 311 -1.35 24.91 -29.49
N LYS A 312 -0.59 24.50 -28.46
CA LYS A 312 0.88 24.57 -28.47
C LYS A 312 1.51 23.77 -29.61
N ARG A 313 0.92 22.64 -30.03
CA ARG A 313 1.40 21.86 -31.17
C ARG A 313 1.11 22.54 -32.51
N VAL A 314 0.00 23.23 -32.62
CA VAL A 314 -0.43 23.91 -33.87
C VAL A 314 0.27 25.27 -34.02
N PHE A 315 0.38 26.01 -32.93
CA PHE A 315 0.92 27.40 -32.97
C PHE A 315 2.35 27.53 -32.44
N GLY A 316 2.92 26.51 -31.82
CA GLY A 316 4.32 26.53 -31.33
C GLY A 316 5.35 26.05 -32.34
N LYS A 317 5.00 25.99 -33.64
CA LYS A 317 5.89 25.74 -34.77
C LYS A 317 6.05 26.97 -35.69
N ALA A 318 5.93 28.15 -35.09
CA ALA A 318 6.31 29.40 -35.78
C ALA A 318 7.54 29.98 -35.12
#